data_df2b38feac28e0eb7bf1aaade889e9f9
#
_entry.id   df2b38feac28e0eb7bf1aaade889e9f9
#
_cell.length_a   1.000
_cell.length_b   1.000
_cell.length_c   1.000
_cell.angle_alpha   90.00
_cell.angle_beta   90.00
_cell.angle_gamma   90.00
#
_symmetry.space_group_name_H-M   'P 1'
#
loop_
_entity.id
_entity.type
_entity.pdbx_description
1 polymer ?
#
loop_
_entity_poly.entity_id
_entity_poly.type
_entity_poly.pdbx_seq_one_letter_code
_entity_poly.pdbx_strand_id
1 'polypeptide(L)'
;MCLTACTRTRCFRAPRSPTNSGAGSFGTALAIALARRGSLTRLWGRNAAEMQEAERKRRNPRYLSDCEFPPSLTATSDLDAALHDAEDIVVATPSHALRATVEMLKPLIAKGRQGLVIACKGFEPGTGKLSHEVVADVLDGMHPYAVLSGPTFANELGRGLPTAVIIASTDAAFAERIAHRLNGGGFRAYTGNDVIGVEIGGAAKNVIAIAAGASDGLGFGANARSLLITRGLAEIRRLGDKLGARSETLMGLSGLGDLVLTCTDNQSRNRRMGLLLASGKSVAEATEEIQQVVEGIKAAPEVHRLAKRFDVPMPITEVACAVIDGRMTPREAFATLASRSVRAEAK
;
A
#
# COMPACT_ATOMS: atom_id res chain seq x y z
N MET A 1 8.72 7.59 3.95
CA MET A 1 7.80 8.33 3.12
C MET A 1 8.49 8.76 1.87
N CYS A 2 7.92 8.54 0.73
CA CYS A 2 8.52 8.90 -0.54
C CYS A 2 7.53 9.60 -1.44
N LEU A 3 8.00 10.60 -2.11
CA LEU A 3 7.36 11.29 -3.19
C LEU A 3 8.26 11.17 -4.41
N THR A 4 7.74 10.74 -5.52
CA THR A 4 8.43 10.73 -6.80
C THR A 4 7.78 11.75 -7.72
N ALA A 5 8.59 12.63 -8.27
CA ALA A 5 8.12 13.60 -9.23
C ALA A 5 8.70 13.29 -10.60
N CYS A 6 7.86 13.32 -11.58
CA CYS A 6 8.23 13.28 -12.97
C CYS A 6 8.12 14.70 -13.52
N THR A 7 8.96 15.19 -14.45
CA THR A 7 8.82 16.47 -15.08
C THR A 7 7.76 16.49 -15.99
N ARG A 8 7.27 16.42 -15.25
CA ARG A 8 6.03 16.67 -15.29
C ARG A 8 5.31 15.72 -14.34
N THR A 9 5.90 14.89 -13.42
CA THR A 9 5.33 14.16 -12.28
C THR A 9 6.31 14.07 -11.12
N ARG A 10 5.93 14.41 -9.90
CA ARG A 10 6.78 14.47 -8.71
C ARG A 10 6.24 13.63 -7.54
N CYS A 11 7.08 12.96 -6.75
CA CYS A 11 6.73 12.07 -5.63
C CYS A 11 7.16 12.56 -4.25
N PHE A 12 6.38 12.38 -3.23
CA PHE A 12 6.51 12.98 -1.89
C PHE A 12 6.49 12.04 -0.67
N ARG A 13 6.99 12.54 0.49
CA ARG A 13 7.02 11.86 1.78
C ARG A 13 6.58 12.72 2.98
N ALA A 14 5.84 12.18 3.94
CA ALA A 14 5.19 12.82 5.09
C ALA A 14 5.98 12.96 6.40
N PRO A 15 5.55 13.75 7.42
CA PRO A 15 6.22 13.98 8.71
C PRO A 15 6.15 12.80 9.69
N ARG A 16 7.00 12.77 10.70
CA ARG A 16 7.22 11.66 11.62
C ARG A 16 6.15 11.48 12.69
N SER A 17 5.83 10.23 12.96
CA SER A 17 5.90 9.60 14.27
C SER A 17 7.36 9.18 14.58
N PRO A 18 7.82 9.03 15.84
CA PRO A 18 9.24 9.09 16.22
C PRO A 18 10.14 7.91 15.84
N THR A 19 9.81 7.10 14.89
CA THR A 19 10.66 5.99 14.43
C THR A 19 11.00 6.09 12.96
N ASN A 20 12.26 6.37 12.71
CA ASN A 20 13.05 6.15 11.49
C ASN A 20 12.34 5.91 10.16
N SER A 21 12.46 6.83 9.24
CA SER A 21 12.07 6.56 7.88
C SER A 21 12.70 7.50 6.83
N GLY A 22 13.46 6.97 5.89
CA GLY A 22 13.94 7.60 4.64
C GLY A 22 13.00 7.34 3.44
N ALA A 23 13.30 7.74 2.19
CA ALA A 23 12.55 7.43 0.99
C ALA A 23 12.29 5.92 0.91
N GLY A 24 11.01 5.50 1.04
CA GLY A 24 10.65 4.09 1.21
C GLY A 24 10.87 3.26 -0.05
N SER A 25 10.93 1.94 0.09
CA SER A 25 11.20 1.02 -1.02
C SER A 25 10.23 1.21 -2.20
N PHE A 26 8.92 1.28 -1.93
CA PHE A 26 7.92 1.33 -2.99
C PHE A 26 7.93 2.65 -3.79
N GLY A 27 8.05 3.79 -3.11
CA GLY A 27 8.14 5.07 -3.81
C GLY A 27 9.45 5.22 -4.58
N THR A 28 10.57 4.69 -4.08
CA THR A 28 11.84 4.63 -4.83
C THR A 28 11.67 3.76 -6.09
N ALA A 29 11.02 2.61 -5.98
CA ALA A 29 10.78 1.72 -7.12
C ALA A 29 9.87 2.37 -8.18
N LEU A 30 8.81 3.07 -7.77
CA LEU A 30 7.95 3.83 -8.69
C LEU A 30 8.71 4.97 -9.38
N ALA A 31 9.57 5.68 -8.63
CA ALA A 31 10.42 6.72 -9.21
C ALA A 31 11.35 6.17 -10.30
N ILE A 32 11.98 5.03 -10.01
CA ILE A 32 12.83 4.33 -10.99
C ILE A 32 12.00 3.89 -12.22
N ALA A 33 10.81 3.34 -12.01
CA ALA A 33 9.94 2.91 -13.11
C ALA A 33 9.54 4.08 -14.02
N LEU A 34 9.11 5.21 -13.45
CA LEU A 34 8.78 6.43 -14.20
C LEU A 34 10.00 6.98 -14.96
N ALA A 35 11.15 7.03 -14.31
CA ALA A 35 12.37 7.54 -14.91
C ALA A 35 12.88 6.65 -16.06
N ARG A 36 12.78 5.33 -15.94
CA ARG A 36 13.10 4.39 -17.04
C ARG A 36 12.22 4.60 -18.27
N ARG A 37 11.04 5.20 -18.10
CA ARG A 37 10.13 5.56 -19.20
C ARG A 37 10.41 6.94 -19.80
N GLY A 38 11.56 7.53 -19.45
CA GLY A 38 11.98 8.85 -19.96
C GLY A 38 11.36 10.03 -19.24
N SER A 39 10.60 9.79 -18.18
CA SER A 39 10.07 10.86 -17.36
C SER A 39 11.18 11.48 -16.50
N LEU A 40 11.38 12.80 -16.60
CA LEU A 40 12.23 13.49 -15.61
C LEU A 40 11.56 13.37 -14.24
N THR A 41 12.19 12.66 -13.33
CA THR A 41 11.59 12.26 -12.05
C THR A 41 12.40 12.77 -10.89
N ARG A 42 11.75 13.34 -9.87
CA ARG A 42 12.41 13.77 -8.64
C ARG A 42 11.89 12.95 -7.47
N LEU A 43 12.78 12.26 -6.79
CA LEU A 43 12.52 11.51 -5.58
C LEU A 43 12.79 12.41 -4.38
N TRP A 44 11.74 12.81 -3.66
CA TRP A 44 11.91 13.60 -2.45
C TRP A 44 11.90 12.75 -1.20
N GLY A 45 12.76 13.07 -0.26
CA GLY A 45 12.78 12.49 1.08
C GLY A 45 13.20 13.55 2.10
N ARG A 46 12.62 13.49 3.29
CA ARG A 46 12.82 14.48 4.36
C ARG A 46 14.23 14.52 4.94
N ASN A 47 14.91 13.38 4.94
CA ASN A 47 16.26 13.29 5.49
C ASN A 47 17.27 13.74 4.44
N ALA A 48 17.85 14.91 4.64
CA ALA A 48 18.80 15.49 3.69
C ALA A 48 20.02 14.59 3.46
N ALA A 49 20.57 14.00 4.53
CA ALA A 49 21.74 13.12 4.41
C ALA A 49 21.41 11.85 3.60
N GLU A 50 20.25 11.23 3.84
CA GLU A 50 19.80 10.05 3.06
C GLU A 50 19.60 10.41 1.58
N MET A 51 19.05 11.60 1.28
CA MET A 51 18.81 12.02 -0.11
C MET A 51 20.09 12.39 -0.82
N GLN A 52 21.01 13.07 -0.16
CA GLN A 52 22.35 13.36 -0.70
C GLN A 52 23.13 12.07 -0.97
N GLU A 53 23.08 11.11 -0.06
CA GLU A 53 23.71 9.81 -0.26
C GLU A 53 23.07 9.04 -1.42
N ALA A 54 21.74 9.04 -1.52
CA ALA A 54 21.01 8.39 -2.60
C ALA A 54 21.36 9.03 -3.96
N GLU A 55 21.44 10.36 -4.04
CA GLU A 55 21.85 11.06 -5.26
C GLU A 55 23.29 10.75 -5.64
N ARG A 56 24.21 10.81 -4.67
CA ARG A 56 25.64 10.52 -4.91
C ARG A 56 25.90 9.08 -5.36
N LYS A 57 25.20 8.10 -4.73
CA LYS A 57 25.34 6.67 -5.04
C LYS A 57 24.48 6.23 -6.22
N ARG A 58 23.64 7.10 -6.76
CA ARG A 58 22.68 6.80 -7.80
C ARG A 58 21.80 5.58 -7.47
N ARG A 59 21.44 5.39 -6.19
CA ARG A 59 20.56 4.34 -5.66
C ARG A 59 20.05 4.72 -4.28
N ASN A 60 19.07 4.05 -3.76
CA ASN A 60 18.65 4.22 -2.37
C ASN A 60 19.26 3.12 -1.48
N PRO A 61 20.37 3.39 -0.77
CA PRO A 61 21.11 2.34 -0.05
C PRO A 61 20.31 1.67 1.05
N ARG A 62 19.38 2.42 1.67
CA ARG A 62 18.62 1.96 2.82
C ARG A 62 17.43 1.08 2.45
N TYR A 63 16.76 1.37 1.35
CA TYR A 63 15.45 0.79 1.06
C TYR A 63 15.40 0.00 -0.24
N LEU A 64 16.33 0.25 -1.17
CA LEU A 64 16.37 -0.39 -2.47
C LEU A 64 17.82 -0.33 -3.02
N SER A 65 18.75 -0.95 -2.31
CA SER A 65 20.19 -0.90 -2.56
C SER A 65 20.60 -1.46 -3.93
N ASP A 66 19.84 -2.42 -4.44
CA ASP A 66 20.16 -3.19 -5.64
C ASP A 66 19.63 -2.57 -6.93
N CYS A 67 18.97 -1.41 -6.84
CA CYS A 67 18.34 -0.76 -7.98
C CYS A 67 18.98 0.61 -8.25
N GLU A 68 19.61 0.75 -9.42
CA GLU A 68 20.23 1.99 -9.83
C GLU A 68 19.22 3.02 -10.33
N PHE A 69 19.50 4.28 -10.03
CA PHE A 69 18.70 5.41 -10.54
C PHE A 69 19.01 5.65 -12.01
N PRO A 70 18.00 5.64 -12.89
CA PRO A 70 18.17 6.11 -14.27
C PRO A 70 18.67 7.56 -14.31
N PRO A 71 19.34 8.02 -15.40
CA PRO A 71 19.84 9.38 -15.51
C PRO A 71 18.77 10.47 -15.30
N SER A 72 17.52 10.19 -15.65
CA SER A 72 16.37 11.08 -15.50
C SER A 72 15.77 11.11 -14.08
N LEU A 73 16.33 10.37 -13.12
CA LEU A 73 15.92 10.38 -11.71
C LEU A 73 16.92 11.16 -10.87
N THR A 74 16.44 12.16 -10.13
CA THR A 74 17.22 12.89 -9.12
C THR A 74 16.61 12.71 -7.74
N ALA A 75 17.44 12.61 -6.69
CA ALA A 75 16.99 12.55 -5.30
C ALA A 75 17.25 13.91 -4.62
N THR A 76 16.27 14.42 -3.86
CA THR A 76 16.39 15.71 -3.17
C THR A 76 15.61 15.72 -1.85
N SER A 77 16.08 16.51 -0.90
CA SER A 77 15.33 16.85 0.32
C SER A 77 14.66 18.24 0.23
N ASP A 78 14.94 19.00 -0.81
CA ASP A 78 14.30 20.27 -1.10
C ASP A 78 12.91 20.01 -1.73
N LEU A 79 11.85 20.41 -1.00
CA LEU A 79 10.48 20.20 -1.40
C LEU A 79 10.06 21.13 -2.54
N ASP A 80 10.46 22.38 -2.48
CA ASP A 80 10.12 23.37 -3.52
C ASP A 80 10.80 22.99 -4.84
N ALA A 81 12.08 22.64 -4.80
CA ALA A 81 12.77 22.10 -5.96
C ALA A 81 12.14 20.80 -6.47
N ALA A 82 11.67 19.95 -5.55
CA ALA A 82 10.95 18.75 -5.95
C ALA A 82 9.63 19.07 -6.64
N LEU A 83 8.90 20.10 -6.30
CA LEU A 83 7.59 20.46 -6.87
C LEU A 83 7.66 21.43 -8.05
N HIS A 84 8.80 22.09 -8.25
CA HIS A 84 8.94 23.04 -9.35
C HIS A 84 8.63 22.37 -10.71
N ASP A 85 7.67 22.87 -11.49
CA ASP A 85 7.16 22.35 -12.75
C ASP A 85 6.51 20.93 -12.71
N ALA A 86 6.05 20.46 -11.54
CA ALA A 86 5.31 19.19 -11.47
C ALA A 86 3.96 19.28 -12.16
N GLU A 87 3.66 18.30 -13.01
CA GLU A 87 2.30 18.06 -13.50
C GLU A 87 1.56 17.09 -12.57
N ASP A 88 2.24 16.05 -12.10
CA ASP A 88 1.64 15.02 -11.26
C ASP A 88 2.54 14.70 -10.05
N ILE A 89 1.93 14.35 -8.94
CA ILE A 89 2.59 14.05 -7.67
C ILE A 89 2.18 12.65 -7.22
N VAL A 90 3.15 11.73 -7.10
CA VAL A 90 2.90 10.38 -6.58
C VAL A 90 3.15 10.35 -5.07
N VAL A 91 2.13 10.05 -4.28
CA VAL A 91 2.21 9.97 -2.82
C VAL A 91 2.29 8.51 -2.40
N ALA A 92 3.51 8.04 -2.05
CA ALA A 92 3.79 6.65 -1.66
C ALA A 92 4.21 6.57 -0.17
N THR A 93 3.38 7.11 0.70
CA THR A 93 3.60 7.15 2.15
C THR A 93 2.90 5.99 2.86
N PRO A 94 3.26 5.62 4.08
CA PRO A 94 2.38 4.85 4.92
C PRO A 94 1.02 5.54 5.11
N SER A 95 -0.07 4.76 5.21
CA SER A 95 -1.44 5.31 5.28
C SER A 95 -1.64 6.32 6.41
N HIS A 96 -1.08 6.04 7.60
CA HIS A 96 -1.17 6.93 8.77
C HIS A 96 -0.47 8.28 8.59
N ALA A 97 0.27 8.46 7.54
CA ALA A 97 1.02 9.68 7.28
C ALA A 97 0.49 10.46 6.07
N LEU A 98 -0.57 9.95 5.43
CA LEU A 98 -1.11 10.55 4.22
C LEU A 98 -1.62 11.97 4.47
N ARG A 99 -2.49 12.17 5.48
CA ARG A 99 -3.08 13.49 5.80
C ARG A 99 -2.00 14.55 5.97
N ALA A 100 -1.07 14.31 6.89
CA ALA A 100 0.02 15.25 7.16
C ALA A 100 0.92 15.51 5.93
N THR A 101 1.00 14.54 5.01
CA THR A 101 1.71 14.76 3.73
C THR A 101 0.93 15.69 2.83
N VAL A 102 -0.35 15.47 2.67
CA VAL A 102 -1.19 16.29 1.80
C VAL A 102 -1.36 17.70 2.36
N GLU A 103 -1.47 17.86 3.68
CA GLU A 103 -1.46 19.16 4.36
C GLU A 103 -0.17 19.95 4.09
N MET A 104 0.98 19.28 4.11
CA MET A 104 2.27 19.90 3.76
C MET A 104 2.33 20.30 2.27
N LEU A 105 1.66 19.56 1.39
CA LEU A 105 1.59 19.86 -0.03
C LEU A 105 0.66 21.04 -0.35
N LYS A 106 -0.46 21.16 0.36
CA LYS A 106 -1.55 22.11 0.07
C LYS A 106 -1.07 23.54 -0.25
N PRO A 107 -0.18 24.17 0.54
CA PRO A 107 0.29 25.53 0.24
C PRO A 107 1.22 25.61 -0.98
N LEU A 108 1.81 24.50 -1.42
CA LEU A 108 2.85 24.45 -2.44
C LEU A 108 2.34 24.05 -3.82
N ILE A 109 1.10 23.53 -3.90
CA ILE A 109 0.51 23.08 -5.16
C ILE A 109 -0.55 24.08 -5.62
N ALA A 110 -0.52 24.42 -6.90
CA ALA A 110 -1.49 25.33 -7.48
C ALA A 110 -2.85 24.63 -7.62
N LYS A 111 -3.92 25.33 -7.22
CA LYS A 111 -5.30 24.79 -7.27
C LYS A 111 -5.63 24.19 -8.64
N GLY A 112 -6.01 22.93 -8.66
CA GLY A 112 -6.47 22.20 -9.84
C GLY A 112 -5.41 21.92 -10.92
N ARG A 113 -4.15 22.31 -10.71
CA ARG A 113 -3.10 22.18 -11.74
C ARG A 113 -2.36 20.86 -11.66
N GLN A 114 -2.00 20.41 -10.45
CA GLN A 114 -1.28 19.15 -10.25
C GLN A 114 -2.25 18.02 -9.95
N GLY A 115 -2.04 16.85 -10.58
CA GLY A 115 -2.73 15.63 -10.24
C GLY A 115 -2.01 14.83 -9.14
N LEU A 116 -2.75 14.18 -8.26
CA LEU A 116 -2.20 13.33 -7.21
C LEU A 116 -2.40 11.85 -7.55
N VAL A 117 -1.33 11.07 -7.52
CA VAL A 117 -1.37 9.61 -7.61
C VAL A 117 -1.12 9.03 -6.22
N ILE A 118 -2.14 8.46 -5.62
CA ILE A 118 -2.10 7.88 -4.28
C ILE A 118 -1.64 6.44 -4.39
N ALA A 119 -0.47 6.12 -3.84
CA ALA A 119 0.10 4.78 -3.83
C ALA A 119 0.17 4.18 -2.41
N CYS A 120 -0.56 4.77 -1.47
CA CYS A 120 -0.74 4.27 -0.11
C CYS A 120 -1.72 3.10 -0.10
N LYS A 121 -1.51 2.12 0.79
CA LYS A 121 -2.39 0.96 0.95
C LYS A 121 -2.80 0.83 2.42
N GLY A 122 -3.95 1.38 2.79
CA GLY A 122 -4.45 1.34 4.16
C GLY A 122 -5.54 2.39 4.39
N PHE A 123 -6.15 2.33 5.56
CA PHE A 123 -7.10 3.32 6.04
C PHE A 123 -6.39 4.37 6.91
N GLU A 124 -6.98 5.54 7.03
CA GLU A 124 -6.53 6.53 8.00
C GLU A 124 -6.86 6.06 9.42
N PRO A 125 -5.85 5.94 10.31
CA PRO A 125 -6.09 5.51 11.68
C PRO A 125 -7.02 6.48 12.44
N GLY A 126 -7.93 5.92 13.23
CA GLY A 126 -8.86 6.68 14.06
C GLY A 126 -10.13 7.12 13.32
N THR A 127 -10.07 7.45 12.03
CA THR A 127 -11.23 7.85 11.23
C THR A 127 -11.79 6.72 10.37
N GLY A 128 -10.93 5.80 9.91
CA GLY A 128 -11.26 4.76 8.94
C GLY A 128 -11.48 5.27 7.53
N LYS A 129 -11.13 6.52 7.23
CA LYS A 129 -11.26 7.08 5.88
C LYS A 129 -10.34 6.37 4.90
N LEU A 130 -10.83 6.23 3.69
CA LEU A 130 -10.05 5.82 2.53
C LEU A 130 -9.10 6.96 2.10
N SER A 131 -8.03 6.62 1.41
CA SER A 131 -7.00 7.60 1.06
C SER A 131 -7.52 8.74 0.19
N HIS A 132 -8.43 8.46 -0.75
CA HIS A 132 -9.06 9.50 -1.57
C HIS A 132 -9.94 10.46 -0.76
N GLU A 133 -10.63 9.97 0.29
CA GLU A 133 -11.42 10.81 1.19
C GLU A 133 -10.52 11.76 1.99
N VAL A 134 -9.35 11.27 2.43
CA VAL A 134 -8.35 12.10 3.11
C VAL A 134 -7.81 13.20 2.19
N VAL A 135 -7.52 12.86 0.93
CA VAL A 135 -7.06 13.84 -0.06
C VAL A 135 -8.15 14.87 -0.36
N ALA A 136 -9.40 14.43 -0.54
CA ALA A 136 -10.52 15.32 -0.78
C ALA A 136 -10.77 16.29 0.40
N ASP A 137 -10.71 15.78 1.65
CA ASP A 137 -10.83 16.63 2.85
C ASP A 137 -9.77 17.73 2.91
N VAL A 138 -8.52 17.38 2.62
CA VAL A 138 -7.40 18.34 2.79
C VAL A 138 -7.34 19.31 1.63
N LEU A 139 -7.61 18.89 0.41
CA LEU A 139 -7.48 19.69 -0.81
C LEU A 139 -8.82 20.26 -1.34
N ASP A 140 -9.87 20.17 -0.54
CA ASP A 140 -11.19 20.71 -0.87
C ASP A 140 -11.74 20.16 -2.22
N GLY A 141 -11.34 18.94 -2.60
CA GLY A 141 -11.77 18.28 -3.84
C GLY A 141 -11.27 18.91 -5.15
N MET A 142 -10.36 19.87 -5.09
CA MET A 142 -9.97 20.69 -6.25
C MET A 142 -8.87 20.10 -7.14
N HIS A 143 -8.30 18.97 -6.78
CA HIS A 143 -7.22 18.34 -7.54
C HIS A 143 -7.66 17.00 -8.13
N PRO A 144 -7.35 16.69 -9.40
CA PRO A 144 -7.55 15.37 -9.93
C PRO A 144 -6.69 14.37 -9.16
N TYR A 145 -7.25 13.20 -8.85
CA TYR A 145 -6.52 12.15 -8.17
C TYR A 145 -6.75 10.78 -8.82
N ALA A 146 -5.76 9.91 -8.65
CA ALA A 146 -5.88 8.50 -8.99
C ALA A 146 -5.27 7.66 -7.88
N VAL A 147 -5.77 6.44 -7.69
CA VAL A 147 -5.20 5.45 -6.79
C VAL A 147 -4.46 4.40 -7.59
N LEU A 148 -3.21 4.13 -7.20
CA LEU A 148 -2.36 3.10 -7.78
C LEU A 148 -2.28 1.91 -6.83
N SER A 149 -2.71 0.72 -7.27
CA SER A 149 -2.62 -0.51 -6.49
C SER A 149 -2.42 -1.73 -7.41
N GLY A 150 -2.08 -2.87 -6.81
CA GLY A 150 -1.84 -4.12 -7.52
C GLY A 150 -0.66 -4.92 -6.95
N PRO A 151 -0.40 -6.13 -7.46
CA PRO A 151 0.65 -7.01 -6.99
C PRO A 151 2.03 -6.43 -7.31
N THR A 152 2.66 -5.78 -6.33
CA THR A 152 3.90 -5.01 -6.54
C THR A 152 4.84 -5.13 -5.35
N PHE A 153 5.85 -5.97 -5.45
CA PHE A 153 7.00 -5.88 -4.57
C PHE A 153 7.98 -4.83 -5.07
N ALA A 154 8.43 -3.96 -4.17
CA ALA A 154 9.28 -2.83 -4.52
C ALA A 154 10.61 -3.27 -5.17
N ASN A 155 11.20 -4.37 -4.71
CA ASN A 155 12.45 -4.87 -5.26
C ASN A 155 12.28 -5.36 -6.71
N GLU A 156 11.22 -6.11 -6.98
CA GLU A 156 10.91 -6.59 -8.33
C GLU A 156 10.64 -5.44 -9.29
N LEU A 157 9.79 -4.49 -8.86
CA LEU A 157 9.51 -3.27 -9.64
C LEU A 157 10.78 -2.44 -9.90
N GLY A 158 11.60 -2.24 -8.87
CA GLY A 158 12.85 -1.48 -8.99
C GLY A 158 13.87 -2.13 -9.92
N ARG A 159 13.87 -3.47 -10.00
CA ARG A 159 14.69 -4.25 -10.95
C ARG A 159 14.11 -4.29 -12.36
N GLY A 160 12.86 -3.85 -12.56
CA GLY A 160 12.18 -3.87 -13.85
C GLY A 160 11.59 -5.22 -14.23
N LEU A 161 11.32 -6.08 -13.27
CA LEU A 161 10.65 -7.35 -13.52
C LEU A 161 9.18 -7.10 -13.93
N PRO A 162 8.56 -8.04 -14.67
CA PRO A 162 7.17 -7.90 -15.10
C PRO A 162 6.24 -7.60 -13.93
N THR A 163 5.53 -6.49 -14.01
CA THR A 163 4.67 -5.98 -12.93
C THR A 163 3.40 -5.40 -13.54
N ALA A 164 2.26 -5.61 -12.89
CA ALA A 164 0.99 -5.04 -13.30
C ALA A 164 0.30 -4.29 -12.15
N VAL A 165 -0.29 -3.13 -12.47
CA VAL A 165 -1.09 -2.33 -11.52
C VAL A 165 -2.38 -1.85 -12.17
N ILE A 166 -3.31 -1.42 -11.32
CA ILE A 166 -4.47 -0.63 -11.72
C ILE A 166 -4.28 0.83 -11.27
N ILE A 167 -4.65 1.75 -12.15
CA ILE A 167 -4.77 3.18 -11.90
C ILE A 167 -6.27 3.51 -11.90
N ALA A 168 -6.83 3.71 -10.73
CA ALA A 168 -8.26 4.02 -10.58
C ALA A 168 -8.48 5.51 -10.32
N SER A 169 -9.33 6.13 -11.11
CA SER A 169 -9.73 7.53 -10.96
C SER A 169 -11.15 7.75 -11.44
N THR A 170 -11.86 8.71 -10.87
CA THR A 170 -13.12 9.22 -11.41
C THR A 170 -12.91 10.10 -12.65
N ASP A 171 -11.68 10.60 -12.86
CA ASP A 171 -11.23 11.28 -14.07
C ASP A 171 -10.50 10.26 -14.97
N ALA A 172 -11.19 9.77 -16.00
CA ALA A 172 -10.65 8.77 -16.93
C ALA A 172 -9.42 9.28 -17.69
N ALA A 173 -9.42 10.55 -18.10
CA ALA A 173 -8.28 11.14 -18.82
C ALA A 173 -7.03 11.21 -17.93
N PHE A 174 -7.22 11.50 -16.63
CA PHE A 174 -6.14 11.47 -15.66
C PHE A 174 -5.60 10.04 -15.47
N ALA A 175 -6.49 9.05 -15.29
CA ALA A 175 -6.08 7.65 -15.16
C ALA A 175 -5.27 7.17 -16.37
N GLU A 176 -5.74 7.46 -17.60
CA GLU A 176 -5.08 7.11 -18.85
C GLU A 176 -3.71 7.79 -18.96
N ARG A 177 -3.60 9.07 -18.64
CA ARG A 177 -2.34 9.82 -18.67
C ARG A 177 -1.29 9.16 -17.76
N ILE A 178 -1.67 8.81 -16.52
CA ILE A 178 -0.76 8.15 -15.58
C ILE A 178 -0.42 6.73 -16.05
N ALA A 179 -1.39 5.97 -16.55
CA ALA A 179 -1.15 4.65 -17.09
C ALA A 179 -0.17 4.68 -18.27
N HIS A 180 -0.32 5.61 -19.19
CA HIS A 180 0.61 5.79 -20.32
C HIS A 180 2.06 6.10 -19.88
N ARG A 181 2.22 6.90 -18.82
CA ARG A 181 3.56 7.22 -18.27
C ARG A 181 4.27 6.00 -17.66
N LEU A 182 3.51 5.05 -17.15
CA LEU A 182 4.04 3.84 -16.51
C LEU A 182 4.20 2.66 -17.48
N ASN A 183 3.36 2.55 -18.52
CA ASN A 183 3.34 1.41 -19.42
C ASN A 183 4.64 1.21 -20.21
N GLY A 184 5.12 -0.02 -20.26
CA GLY A 184 6.27 -0.49 -21.04
C GLY A 184 7.45 -0.94 -20.18
N GLY A 185 8.45 -1.57 -20.80
CA GLY A 185 9.62 -2.10 -20.09
C GLY A 185 9.28 -3.15 -19.02
N GLY A 186 8.24 -3.96 -19.25
CA GLY A 186 7.74 -4.96 -18.29
C GLY A 186 6.66 -4.42 -17.34
N PHE A 187 6.42 -3.12 -17.28
CA PHE A 187 5.37 -2.54 -16.44
C PHE A 187 4.05 -2.41 -17.24
N ARG A 188 2.97 -2.95 -16.68
CA ARG A 188 1.61 -2.86 -17.25
C ARG A 188 0.71 -2.10 -16.30
N ALA A 189 0.19 -0.97 -16.74
CA ALA A 189 -0.82 -0.20 -16.02
C ALA A 189 -2.18 -0.34 -16.72
N TYR A 190 -3.18 -0.78 -15.98
CA TYR A 190 -4.58 -0.83 -16.40
C TYR A 190 -5.31 0.35 -15.79
N THR A 191 -6.35 0.82 -16.43
CA THR A 191 -7.20 1.90 -15.90
C THR A 191 -8.49 1.35 -15.33
N GLY A 192 -9.08 2.08 -14.38
CA GLY A 192 -10.37 1.77 -13.77
C GLY A 192 -11.00 3.02 -13.16
N ASN A 193 -12.28 2.92 -12.82
CA ASN A 193 -13.04 4.02 -12.19
C ASN A 193 -13.58 3.65 -10.79
N ASP A 194 -13.33 2.44 -10.31
CA ASP A 194 -13.70 2.01 -8.97
C ASP A 194 -12.54 2.27 -7.98
N VAL A 195 -12.43 3.52 -7.55
CA VAL A 195 -11.44 3.97 -6.58
C VAL A 195 -11.61 3.23 -5.25
N ILE A 196 -12.85 3.09 -4.77
CA ILE A 196 -13.19 2.45 -3.51
C ILE A 196 -12.74 0.98 -3.50
N GLY A 197 -13.06 0.22 -4.54
CA GLY A 197 -12.67 -1.18 -4.65
C GLY A 197 -11.16 -1.37 -4.69
N VAL A 198 -10.45 -0.50 -5.39
CA VAL A 198 -8.98 -0.53 -5.46
C VAL A 198 -8.33 -0.26 -4.10
N GLU A 199 -8.85 0.70 -3.34
CA GLU A 199 -8.32 1.03 -2.01
C GLU A 199 -8.63 -0.05 -0.98
N ILE A 200 -9.88 -0.57 -0.94
CA ILE A 200 -10.28 -1.62 0.01
C ILE A 200 -9.46 -2.89 -0.24
N GLY A 201 -9.32 -3.32 -1.49
CA GLY A 201 -8.51 -4.48 -1.84
C GLY A 201 -7.08 -4.35 -1.34
N GLY A 202 -6.43 -3.21 -1.63
CA GLY A 202 -5.06 -2.93 -1.21
C GLY A 202 -4.87 -2.79 0.30
N ALA A 203 -5.88 -2.32 1.04
CA ALA A 203 -5.80 -2.11 2.48
C ALA A 203 -6.09 -3.39 3.28
N ALA A 204 -7.23 -4.04 3.02
CA ALA A 204 -7.71 -5.16 3.82
C ALA A 204 -6.87 -6.45 3.62
N LYS A 205 -6.27 -6.65 2.44
CA LYS A 205 -5.38 -7.80 2.18
C LYS A 205 -4.25 -7.95 3.20
N ASN A 206 -3.77 -6.84 3.75
CA ASN A 206 -2.64 -6.83 4.67
C ASN A 206 -2.95 -7.57 5.97
N VAL A 207 -4.19 -7.54 6.42
CA VAL A 207 -4.67 -8.28 7.60
C VAL A 207 -4.68 -9.78 7.31
N ILE A 208 -5.21 -10.16 6.15
CA ILE A 208 -5.27 -11.56 5.72
C ILE A 208 -3.85 -12.14 5.54
N ALA A 209 -2.90 -11.33 5.08
CA ALA A 209 -1.52 -11.75 4.94
C ALA A 209 -0.83 -12.04 6.29
N ILE A 210 -1.17 -11.32 7.36
CA ILE A 210 -0.72 -11.66 8.73
C ILE A 210 -1.30 -13.01 9.15
N ALA A 211 -2.59 -13.26 8.94
CA ALA A 211 -3.24 -14.53 9.26
C ALA A 211 -2.63 -15.70 8.45
N ALA A 212 -2.37 -15.49 7.15
CA ALA A 212 -1.72 -16.50 6.30
C ALA A 212 -0.28 -16.81 6.76
N GLY A 213 0.48 -15.79 7.14
CA GLY A 213 1.81 -15.96 7.71
C GLY A 213 1.79 -16.73 9.04
N ALA A 214 0.83 -16.42 9.92
CA ALA A 214 0.65 -17.12 11.18
C ALA A 214 0.27 -18.61 10.97
N SER A 215 -0.60 -18.89 10.00
CA SER A 215 -0.97 -20.26 9.60
C SER A 215 0.25 -21.06 9.10
N ASP A 216 1.07 -20.47 8.25
CA ASP A 216 2.29 -21.09 7.75
C ASP A 216 3.32 -21.33 8.87
N GLY A 217 3.47 -20.36 9.79
CA GLY A 217 4.35 -20.47 10.95
C GLY A 217 3.94 -21.56 11.95
N LEU A 218 2.64 -21.89 12.01
CA LEU A 218 2.11 -23.03 12.77
C LEU A 218 2.24 -24.38 12.05
N GLY A 219 2.76 -24.38 10.80
CA GLY A 219 2.93 -25.60 10.02
C GLY A 219 1.67 -26.17 9.37
N PHE A 220 0.59 -25.40 9.23
CA PHE A 220 -0.68 -25.92 8.67
C PHE A 220 -0.66 -26.12 7.15
N GLY A 221 0.32 -25.59 6.46
CA GLY A 221 0.62 -25.86 5.07
C GLY A 221 -0.26 -25.14 4.05
N ALA A 222 -0.08 -25.53 2.78
CA ALA A 222 -0.63 -24.81 1.62
C ALA A 222 -2.17 -24.84 1.56
N ASN A 223 -2.82 -25.92 2.01
CA ASN A 223 -4.27 -26.02 2.00
C ASN A 223 -4.91 -24.98 2.94
N ALA A 224 -4.38 -24.83 4.15
CA ALA A 224 -4.85 -23.83 5.11
C ALA A 224 -4.61 -22.40 4.60
N ARG A 225 -3.44 -22.14 3.99
CA ARG A 225 -3.15 -20.86 3.35
C ARG A 225 -4.13 -20.54 2.22
N SER A 226 -4.42 -21.51 1.33
CA SER A 226 -5.40 -21.34 0.24
C SER A 226 -6.80 -21.04 0.78
N LEU A 227 -7.22 -21.75 1.84
CA LEU A 227 -8.48 -21.50 2.53
C LEU A 227 -8.54 -20.06 3.07
N LEU A 228 -7.48 -19.59 3.75
CA LEU A 228 -7.41 -18.24 4.30
C LEU A 228 -7.48 -17.17 3.21
N ILE A 229 -6.78 -17.37 2.08
CA ILE A 229 -6.84 -16.46 0.93
C ILE A 229 -8.26 -16.39 0.36
N THR A 230 -8.90 -17.53 0.10
CA THR A 230 -10.25 -17.60 -0.46
C THR A 230 -11.29 -16.99 0.47
N ARG A 231 -11.26 -17.36 1.75
CA ARG A 231 -12.23 -16.84 2.75
C ARG A 231 -11.93 -15.38 3.10
N GLY A 232 -10.65 -14.98 3.14
CA GLY A 232 -10.24 -13.58 3.32
C GLY A 232 -10.73 -12.69 2.19
N LEU A 233 -10.61 -13.15 0.94
CA LEU A 233 -11.16 -12.43 -0.21
C LEU A 233 -12.69 -12.28 -0.09
N ALA A 234 -13.40 -13.33 0.38
CA ALA A 234 -14.84 -13.26 0.60
C ALA A 234 -15.20 -12.25 1.71
N GLU A 235 -14.37 -12.10 2.76
CA GLU A 235 -14.53 -11.03 3.77
C GLU A 235 -14.35 -9.66 3.16
N ILE A 236 -13.28 -9.46 2.41
CA ILE A 236 -12.95 -8.19 1.73
C ILE A 236 -14.09 -7.80 0.78
N ARG A 237 -14.64 -8.74 0.01
CA ARG A 237 -15.76 -8.50 -0.89
C ARG A 237 -17.01 -8.04 -0.14
N ARG A 238 -17.39 -8.73 0.94
CA ARG A 238 -18.57 -8.32 1.74
C ARG A 238 -18.43 -6.91 2.30
N LEU A 239 -17.26 -6.55 2.79
CA LEU A 239 -17.00 -5.19 3.25
C LEU A 239 -17.01 -4.20 2.08
N GLY A 240 -16.39 -4.56 0.97
CA GLY A 240 -16.35 -3.77 -0.24
C GLY A 240 -17.76 -3.46 -0.78
N ASP A 241 -18.62 -4.46 -0.88
CA ASP A 241 -20.00 -4.31 -1.33
C ASP A 241 -20.77 -3.27 -0.48
N LYS A 242 -20.55 -3.27 0.85
CA LYS A 242 -21.16 -2.29 1.77
C LYS A 242 -20.61 -0.88 1.61
N LEU A 243 -19.39 -0.76 1.15
CA LEU A 243 -18.72 0.54 0.92
C LEU A 243 -18.86 1.03 -0.53
N GLY A 244 -19.54 0.28 -1.39
CA GLY A 244 -19.79 0.65 -2.79
C GLY A 244 -18.70 0.22 -3.77
N ALA A 245 -17.80 -0.68 -3.37
CA ALA A 245 -16.83 -1.30 -4.26
C ALA A 245 -17.49 -2.31 -5.21
N ARG A 246 -16.93 -2.47 -6.40
CA ARG A 246 -17.38 -3.49 -7.35
C ARG A 246 -16.66 -4.82 -7.12
N SER A 247 -17.41 -5.90 -7.16
CA SER A 247 -16.88 -7.26 -6.95
C SER A 247 -15.79 -7.62 -7.98
N GLU A 248 -15.95 -7.19 -9.23
CA GLU A 248 -14.98 -7.40 -10.32
C GLU A 248 -13.63 -6.75 -10.01
N THR A 249 -13.62 -5.56 -9.41
CA THR A 249 -12.40 -4.87 -8.99
C THR A 249 -11.67 -5.67 -7.91
N LEU A 250 -12.40 -6.22 -6.95
CA LEU A 250 -11.84 -7.03 -5.87
C LEU A 250 -11.35 -8.40 -6.35
N MET A 251 -11.87 -8.92 -7.47
CA MET A 251 -11.35 -10.11 -8.14
C MET A 251 -10.17 -9.81 -9.06
N GLY A 252 -9.83 -8.56 -9.27
CA GLY A 252 -8.74 -8.09 -10.14
C GLY A 252 -7.40 -7.93 -9.42
N LEU A 253 -6.55 -7.06 -10.01
CA LEU A 253 -5.16 -6.84 -9.56
C LEU A 253 -5.05 -6.31 -8.13
N SER A 254 -5.87 -5.33 -7.76
CA SER A 254 -5.79 -4.70 -6.43
C SER A 254 -6.39 -5.55 -5.31
N GLY A 255 -7.30 -6.46 -5.62
CA GLY A 255 -7.89 -7.40 -4.67
C GLY A 255 -7.17 -8.75 -4.68
N LEU A 256 -7.70 -9.72 -5.45
CA LEU A 256 -7.18 -11.09 -5.50
C LEU A 256 -5.68 -11.14 -5.84
N GLY A 257 -5.24 -10.40 -6.87
CA GLY A 257 -3.84 -10.45 -7.31
C GLY A 257 -2.86 -10.03 -6.21
N ASP A 258 -3.12 -8.88 -5.58
CA ASP A 258 -2.26 -8.35 -4.51
C ASP A 258 -2.41 -9.15 -3.20
N LEU A 259 -3.58 -9.73 -2.94
CA LEU A 259 -3.80 -10.63 -1.80
C LEU A 259 -2.97 -11.92 -1.94
N VAL A 260 -3.04 -12.60 -3.09
CA VAL A 260 -2.27 -13.83 -3.34
C VAL A 260 -0.77 -13.54 -3.20
N LEU A 261 -0.26 -12.51 -3.89
CA LEU A 261 1.15 -12.13 -3.80
C LEU A 261 1.57 -11.89 -2.34
N THR A 262 0.78 -11.13 -1.59
CA THR A 262 1.13 -10.73 -0.22
C THR A 262 1.06 -11.90 0.77
N CYS A 263 0.19 -12.89 0.54
CA CYS A 263 0.03 -14.06 1.41
C CYS A 263 1.04 -15.18 1.11
N THR A 264 1.68 -15.21 -0.06
CA THR A 264 2.48 -16.37 -0.49
C THR A 264 3.99 -16.15 -0.50
N ASP A 265 4.45 -14.90 -0.48
CA ASP A 265 5.87 -14.57 -0.59
C ASP A 265 6.45 -13.90 0.68
N ASN A 266 7.68 -14.24 1.04
CA ASN A 266 8.39 -13.71 2.21
C ASN A 266 8.90 -12.27 2.04
N GLN A 267 8.82 -11.67 0.87
CA GLN A 267 9.00 -10.23 0.71
C GLN A 267 7.89 -9.43 1.42
N SER A 268 6.73 -10.08 1.65
CA SER A 268 5.61 -9.48 2.39
C SER A 268 5.96 -9.31 3.88
N ARG A 269 6.06 -8.06 4.31
CA ARG A 269 6.25 -7.71 5.73
C ARG A 269 5.07 -8.19 6.59
N ASN A 270 3.86 -8.15 6.06
CA ASN A 270 2.67 -8.63 6.76
C ASN A 270 2.71 -10.14 6.96
N ARG A 271 3.10 -10.91 5.93
CA ARG A 271 3.28 -12.36 6.06
C ARG A 271 4.39 -12.69 7.06
N ARG A 272 5.54 -11.99 7.01
CA ARG A 272 6.63 -12.15 7.98
C ARG A 272 6.18 -11.85 9.42
N MET A 273 5.37 -10.81 9.61
CA MET A 273 4.77 -10.52 10.92
C MET A 273 4.00 -11.75 11.43
N GLY A 274 3.14 -12.35 10.63
CA GLY A 274 2.40 -13.55 11.01
C GLY A 274 3.29 -14.73 11.37
N LEU A 275 4.36 -14.99 10.59
CA LEU A 275 5.36 -16.03 10.89
C LEU A 275 6.01 -15.82 12.26
N LEU A 276 6.39 -14.57 12.57
CA LEU A 276 7.04 -14.22 13.85
C LEU A 276 6.06 -14.34 15.03
N LEU A 277 4.81 -13.92 14.86
CA LEU A 277 3.78 -14.12 15.89
C LEU A 277 3.53 -15.61 16.18
N ALA A 278 3.54 -16.46 15.15
CA ALA A 278 3.40 -17.91 15.30
C ALA A 278 4.60 -18.56 16.02
N SER A 279 5.79 -17.96 15.93
CA SER A 279 6.97 -18.41 16.70
C SER A 279 6.97 -17.96 18.17
N GLY A 280 5.91 -17.26 18.62
CA GLY A 280 5.74 -16.80 19.98
C GLY A 280 6.28 -15.39 20.26
N LYS A 281 6.75 -14.65 19.24
CA LYS A 281 7.18 -13.25 19.41
C LYS A 281 5.98 -12.34 19.60
N SER A 282 6.14 -11.31 20.43
CA SER A 282 5.19 -10.21 20.53
C SER A 282 5.20 -9.35 19.27
N VAL A 283 4.17 -8.53 19.07
CA VAL A 283 4.11 -7.55 17.97
C VAL A 283 5.29 -6.57 18.03
N ALA A 284 5.73 -6.19 19.23
CA ALA A 284 6.86 -5.29 19.41
C ALA A 284 8.17 -5.91 18.93
N GLU A 285 8.50 -7.11 19.38
CA GLU A 285 9.70 -7.86 18.96
C GLU A 285 9.72 -8.16 17.46
N ALA A 286 8.56 -8.57 16.93
CA ALA A 286 8.42 -8.84 15.50
C ALA A 286 8.58 -7.55 14.65
N THR A 287 8.09 -6.42 15.14
CA THR A 287 8.24 -5.11 14.46
C THR A 287 9.69 -4.65 14.48
N GLU A 288 10.40 -4.86 15.59
CA GLU A 288 11.82 -4.55 15.70
C GLU A 288 12.65 -5.39 14.72
N GLU A 289 12.36 -6.69 14.59
CA GLU A 289 13.04 -7.57 13.65
C GLU A 289 12.76 -7.25 12.18
N ILE A 290 11.53 -6.84 11.85
CA ILE A 290 11.16 -6.44 10.48
C ILE A 290 11.80 -5.09 10.10
N GLN A 291 12.07 -4.20 11.05
CA GLN A 291 12.67 -2.87 10.88
C GLN A 291 11.97 -1.95 9.85
N GLN A 292 10.77 -2.28 9.45
CA GLN A 292 9.96 -1.53 8.49
C GLN A 292 8.50 -1.51 8.94
N VAL A 293 7.75 -0.54 8.42
CA VAL A 293 6.31 -0.41 8.73
C VAL A 293 5.54 -1.64 8.22
N VAL A 294 4.78 -2.27 9.11
CA VAL A 294 3.84 -3.37 8.82
C VAL A 294 2.44 -2.77 8.77
N GLU A 295 1.94 -2.52 7.57
CA GLU A 295 0.64 -1.86 7.36
C GLU A 295 -0.54 -2.65 7.94
N GLY A 296 -0.47 -3.98 7.95
CA GLY A 296 -1.53 -4.84 8.47
C GLY A 296 -1.85 -4.60 9.95
N ILE A 297 -0.84 -4.24 10.77
CA ILE A 297 -1.06 -3.90 12.18
C ILE A 297 -1.94 -2.63 12.32
N LYS A 298 -1.72 -1.65 11.44
CA LYS A 298 -2.50 -0.41 11.41
C LYS A 298 -3.87 -0.59 10.75
N ALA A 299 -3.94 -1.45 9.73
CA ALA A 299 -5.18 -1.71 9.00
C ALA A 299 -6.16 -2.58 9.77
N ALA A 300 -5.69 -3.55 10.57
CA ALA A 300 -6.55 -4.52 11.25
C ALA A 300 -7.63 -3.85 12.14
N PRO A 301 -7.32 -2.93 13.06
CA PRO A 301 -8.35 -2.27 13.87
C PRO A 301 -9.31 -1.44 13.03
N GLU A 302 -8.87 -0.84 11.93
CA GLU A 302 -9.73 -0.03 11.07
C GLU A 302 -10.71 -0.89 10.27
N VAL A 303 -10.21 -1.97 9.65
CA VAL A 303 -11.06 -2.95 8.95
C VAL A 303 -12.09 -3.55 9.90
N HIS A 304 -11.67 -3.92 11.10
CA HIS A 304 -12.57 -4.48 12.11
C HIS A 304 -13.65 -3.47 12.56
N ARG A 305 -13.28 -2.21 12.75
CA ARG A 305 -14.22 -1.14 13.10
C ARG A 305 -15.23 -0.87 11.99
N LEU A 306 -14.77 -0.83 10.73
CA LEU A 306 -15.66 -0.70 9.57
C LEU A 306 -16.60 -1.90 9.45
N ALA A 307 -16.08 -3.12 9.62
CA ALA A 307 -16.89 -4.33 9.61
C ALA A 307 -18.02 -4.27 10.66
N LYS A 308 -17.71 -3.84 11.88
CA LYS A 308 -18.72 -3.63 12.94
C LYS A 308 -19.72 -2.54 12.58
N ARG A 309 -19.25 -1.39 12.05
CA ARG A 309 -20.11 -0.26 11.69
C ARG A 309 -21.15 -0.64 10.63
N PHE A 310 -20.78 -1.51 9.69
CA PHE A 310 -21.65 -1.94 8.58
C PHE A 310 -22.28 -3.32 8.78
N ASP A 311 -22.12 -3.91 9.98
CA ASP A 311 -22.61 -5.26 10.32
C ASP A 311 -22.14 -6.34 9.32
N VAL A 312 -20.85 -6.30 8.97
CA VAL A 312 -20.24 -7.26 8.06
C VAL A 312 -19.46 -8.31 8.85
N PRO A 313 -19.82 -9.62 8.75
CA PRO A 313 -19.07 -10.66 9.43
C PRO A 313 -17.69 -10.87 8.77
N MET A 314 -16.63 -10.60 9.51
CA MET A 314 -15.23 -10.75 9.09
C MET A 314 -14.42 -11.56 10.12
N PRO A 315 -14.72 -12.87 10.29
CA PRO A 315 -14.12 -13.68 11.35
C PRO A 315 -12.59 -13.82 11.27
N ILE A 316 -11.99 -13.86 10.08
CA ILE A 316 -10.52 -13.91 9.95
C ILE A 316 -9.93 -12.59 10.45
N THR A 317 -10.53 -11.47 10.07
CA THR A 317 -10.13 -10.14 10.54
C THR A 317 -10.28 -10.01 12.06
N GLU A 318 -11.37 -10.51 12.65
CA GLU A 318 -11.61 -10.48 14.09
C GLU A 318 -10.52 -11.21 14.88
N VAL A 319 -10.20 -12.46 14.50
CA VAL A 319 -9.15 -13.22 15.20
C VAL A 319 -7.76 -12.66 14.92
N ALA A 320 -7.51 -12.12 13.72
CA ALA A 320 -6.25 -11.44 13.42
C ALA A 320 -6.04 -10.20 14.32
N CYS A 321 -7.09 -9.39 14.55
CA CYS A 321 -7.05 -8.30 15.52
C CYS A 321 -6.77 -8.81 16.93
N ALA A 322 -7.43 -9.88 17.38
CA ALA A 322 -7.23 -10.45 18.72
C ALA A 322 -5.78 -10.95 18.90
N VAL A 323 -5.18 -11.52 17.87
CA VAL A 323 -3.76 -11.93 17.89
C VAL A 323 -2.83 -10.72 17.93
N ILE A 324 -3.07 -9.70 17.10
CA ILE A 324 -2.28 -8.46 17.08
C ILE A 324 -2.35 -7.74 18.44
N ASP A 325 -3.51 -7.72 19.07
CA ASP A 325 -3.71 -7.11 20.39
C ASP A 325 -3.16 -7.98 21.55
N GLY A 326 -2.65 -9.17 21.29
CA GLY A 326 -2.17 -10.11 22.31
C GLY A 326 -3.27 -10.76 23.16
N ARG A 327 -4.55 -10.63 22.76
CA ARG A 327 -5.71 -11.24 23.44
C ARG A 327 -5.91 -12.72 23.09
N MET A 328 -5.24 -13.19 22.06
CA MET A 328 -5.35 -14.55 21.53
C MET A 328 -4.02 -14.98 20.92
N THR A 329 -3.64 -16.22 21.11
CA THR A 329 -2.49 -16.80 20.37
C THR A 329 -2.88 -17.18 18.94
N PRO A 330 -1.95 -17.28 18.00
CA PRO A 330 -2.23 -17.76 16.65
C PRO A 330 -2.90 -19.14 16.62
N ARG A 331 -2.56 -20.03 17.57
CA ARG A 331 -3.15 -21.38 17.67
C ARG A 331 -4.61 -21.34 18.13
N GLU A 332 -4.93 -20.51 19.12
CA GLU A 332 -6.31 -20.29 19.57
C GLU A 332 -7.16 -19.63 18.48
N ALA A 333 -6.60 -18.68 17.74
CA ALA A 333 -7.26 -18.04 16.60
C ALA A 333 -7.66 -19.06 15.53
N PHE A 334 -6.75 -19.99 15.20
CA PHE A 334 -7.05 -21.07 14.26
C PHE A 334 -8.15 -22.01 14.80
N ALA A 335 -8.07 -22.42 16.06
CA ALA A 335 -9.09 -23.27 16.69
C ALA A 335 -10.47 -22.61 16.64
N THR A 336 -10.53 -21.30 16.92
CA THR A 336 -11.77 -20.49 16.84
C THR A 336 -12.35 -20.48 15.42
N LEU A 337 -11.52 -20.33 14.39
CA LEU A 337 -11.99 -20.39 13.00
C LEU A 337 -12.45 -21.79 12.60
N ALA A 338 -11.75 -22.83 13.04
CA ALA A 338 -12.05 -24.23 12.72
C ALA A 338 -13.35 -24.73 13.39
N SER A 339 -13.72 -24.20 14.57
CA SER A 339 -14.92 -24.58 15.31
C SER A 339 -16.22 -23.97 14.76
N ARG A 340 -16.15 -23.12 13.73
CA ARG A 340 -17.34 -22.46 13.16
C ARG A 340 -18.27 -23.47 12.49
N SER A 341 -19.57 -23.24 12.63
CA SER A 341 -20.60 -24.08 12.02
C SER A 341 -20.51 -24.17 10.50
N VAL A 342 -20.88 -25.31 9.95
CA VAL A 342 -20.96 -25.53 8.49
C VAL A 342 -21.89 -24.49 7.85
N ARG A 343 -21.45 -23.90 6.73
CA ARG A 343 -22.20 -22.91 5.95
C ARG A 343 -22.03 -23.22 4.46
N ALA A 344 -23.00 -22.77 3.65
CA ALA A 344 -22.83 -22.77 2.21
C ALA A 344 -21.62 -21.87 1.82
N GLU A 345 -20.84 -22.26 0.83
CA GLU A 345 -19.67 -21.50 0.37
C GLU A 345 -20.09 -20.19 -0.29
N ALA A 346 -21.11 -20.26 -1.15
CA ALA A 346 -21.69 -19.10 -1.81
C ALA A 346 -22.99 -18.68 -1.11
N LYS A 347 -23.07 -17.45 -0.69
CA LYS A 347 -24.30 -16.73 -0.33
C LYS A 347 -24.25 -15.37 -0.96
#